data_15f9b4056478ddc2c2196c006d60414b
#
_entry.id   15f9b4056478ddc2c2196c006d60414b
#
_cell.length_a   1.000
_cell.length_b   1.000
_cell.length_c   1.000
_cell.angle_alpha   90.00
_cell.angle_beta   90.00
_cell.angle_gamma   90.00
#
_symmetry.space_group_name_H-M   'P 1'
#
loop_
_entity.id
_entity.type
_entity.pdbx_description
1 polymer ?
#
loop_
_entity_poly.entity_id
_entity_poly.type
_entity_poly.pdbx_seq_one_letter_code
_entity_poly.pdbx_strand_id
1 'polypeptide(L)'
;MIPVVPAKEINGCKMQCINGQYFYVFPWVEGNALRWEEIDGGHCRTIGALLAKIHKIKIPRISCEREKIDVDWDAYIGQAEAACPEIAEELKSNRELFYYGQEEYNAALHKVPAAVCICDGDMDSKNVLWVDGKPRIIDLECLDYGNPYMEMFQLALSWSGDTLCRIDYGLLQTFLNAYRQEYGAFRTEWSALYGIGFSWLEWLAYNIKRALGLECVNEEERQLGIRQVHETIPRIAYYAAIKKELLDHLASAMPPVE
;
A
#
# COMPACT_ATOMS: atom_id res chain seq x y z
N MET A 1 -1.92 17.94 -14.94
CA MET A 1 -2.44 18.38 -13.62
C MET A 1 -2.83 17.14 -12.84
N ILE A 2 -2.45 17.05 -11.56
CA ILE A 2 -2.84 15.93 -10.68
C ILE A 2 -4.27 16.21 -10.21
N PRO A 3 -5.20 15.27 -10.32
CA PRO A 3 -6.62 15.48 -10.05
C PRO A 3 -6.97 15.27 -8.57
N VAL A 4 -6.27 15.93 -7.66
CA VAL A 4 -6.58 15.92 -6.23
C VAL A 4 -7.78 16.81 -5.91
N VAL A 5 -8.53 16.46 -4.88
CA VAL A 5 -9.58 17.31 -4.31
C VAL A 5 -8.91 18.27 -3.32
N PRO A 6 -8.79 19.57 -3.63
CA PRO A 6 -8.07 20.48 -2.77
C PRO A 6 -8.90 20.89 -1.54
N ALA A 7 -8.24 21.09 -0.41
CA ALA A 7 -8.87 21.70 0.76
C ALA A 7 -9.36 23.13 0.42
N LYS A 8 -10.53 23.50 0.97
CA LYS A 8 -11.10 24.85 0.87
C LYS A 8 -10.24 25.84 1.66
N GLU A 9 -10.08 27.01 1.08
CA GLU A 9 -9.50 28.15 1.80
C GLU A 9 -10.60 28.88 2.55
N ILE A 10 -10.45 29.02 3.87
CA ILE A 10 -11.38 29.73 4.76
C ILE A 10 -10.57 30.83 5.47
N ASN A 11 -10.96 32.06 5.30
CA ASN A 11 -10.26 33.24 5.86
C ASN A 11 -8.76 33.29 5.49
N GLY A 12 -8.41 32.92 4.25
CA GLY A 12 -7.03 32.94 3.74
C GLY A 12 -6.16 31.76 4.18
N CYS A 13 -6.71 30.77 4.88
CA CYS A 13 -5.99 29.58 5.32
C CYS A 13 -6.72 28.29 4.93
N LYS A 14 -5.98 27.29 4.47
CA LYS A 14 -6.54 25.94 4.20
C LYS A 14 -6.67 25.14 5.49
N MET A 15 -5.64 25.18 6.33
CA MET A 15 -5.67 24.53 7.64
C MET A 15 -6.40 25.41 8.63
N GLN A 16 -7.39 24.87 9.31
CA GLN A 16 -8.18 25.53 10.33
C GLN A 16 -7.78 25.00 11.71
N CYS A 17 -7.92 25.85 12.75
CA CYS A 17 -7.69 25.47 14.14
C CYS A 17 -8.87 25.90 14.99
N ILE A 18 -9.49 24.95 15.71
CA ILE A 18 -10.55 25.22 16.71
C ILE A 18 -10.18 24.47 17.99
N ASN A 19 -10.13 25.20 19.10
CA ASN A 19 -9.79 24.63 20.41
C ASN A 19 -8.48 23.82 20.43
N GLY A 20 -7.47 24.25 19.64
CA GLY A 20 -6.18 23.57 19.54
C GLY A 20 -6.16 22.34 18.63
N GLN A 21 -7.27 22.00 18.02
CA GLN A 21 -7.35 20.91 17.01
C GLN A 21 -7.26 21.50 15.61
N TYR A 22 -6.47 20.84 14.75
CA TYR A 22 -6.25 21.23 13.36
C TYR A 22 -7.05 20.33 12.43
N PHE A 23 -7.65 20.93 11.39
CA PHE A 23 -8.45 20.21 10.40
C PHE A 23 -8.47 20.92 9.05
N TYR A 24 -8.83 20.16 8.01
CA TYR A 24 -9.08 20.64 6.67
C TYR A 24 -10.54 20.43 6.31
N VAL A 25 -11.08 21.33 5.50
CA VAL A 25 -12.43 21.20 4.93
C VAL A 25 -12.31 20.99 3.44
N PHE A 26 -12.88 19.91 2.93
CA PHE A 26 -12.89 19.59 1.50
C PHE A 26 -14.28 19.84 0.90
N PRO A 27 -14.36 20.17 -0.40
CA PRO A 27 -15.65 20.16 -1.08
C PRO A 27 -16.16 18.71 -1.15
N TRP A 28 -17.48 18.55 -1.04
CA TRP A 28 -18.09 17.27 -1.38
C TRP A 28 -17.94 17.00 -2.88
N VAL A 29 -17.59 15.78 -3.24
CA VAL A 29 -17.43 15.33 -4.63
C VAL A 29 -18.47 14.25 -4.91
N GLU A 30 -19.35 14.51 -5.89
CA GLU A 30 -20.28 13.52 -6.41
C GLU A 30 -19.53 12.54 -7.30
N GLY A 31 -19.08 11.43 -6.72
CA GLY A 31 -18.31 10.38 -7.40
C GLY A 31 -18.38 9.08 -6.63
N ASN A 32 -17.97 7.98 -7.27
CA ASN A 32 -17.98 6.66 -6.66
C ASN A 32 -16.55 6.10 -6.60
N ALA A 33 -16.18 5.53 -5.46
CA ALA A 33 -15.04 4.64 -5.36
C ALA A 33 -15.41 3.30 -6.04
N LEU A 34 -14.45 2.70 -6.72
CA LEU A 34 -14.69 1.43 -7.40
C LEU A 34 -14.60 0.27 -6.41
N ARG A 35 -15.55 -0.65 -6.53
CA ARG A 35 -15.38 -1.99 -5.99
C ARG A 35 -14.44 -2.78 -6.90
N TRP A 36 -13.86 -3.84 -6.36
CA TRP A 36 -12.92 -4.65 -7.13
C TRP A 36 -13.46 -5.12 -8.48
N GLU A 37 -14.71 -5.57 -8.52
CA GLU A 37 -15.34 -6.10 -9.73
C GLU A 37 -15.57 -5.05 -10.83
N GLU A 38 -15.43 -3.78 -10.47
CA GLU A 38 -15.59 -2.64 -11.39
C GLU A 38 -14.24 -2.17 -11.95
N ILE A 39 -13.12 -2.67 -11.39
CA ILE A 39 -11.77 -2.31 -11.85
C ILE A 39 -11.47 -3.04 -13.15
N ASP A 40 -11.09 -2.27 -14.17
CA ASP A 40 -10.68 -2.77 -15.47
C ASP A 40 -9.31 -2.22 -15.92
N GLY A 41 -8.85 -2.65 -17.09
CA GLY A 41 -7.58 -2.18 -17.65
C GLY A 41 -7.54 -0.67 -17.96
N GLY A 42 -8.68 -0.02 -18.16
CA GLY A 42 -8.77 1.44 -18.33
C GLY A 42 -8.45 2.17 -17.02
N HIS A 43 -8.99 1.66 -15.92
CA HIS A 43 -8.73 2.16 -14.58
C HIS A 43 -7.25 1.97 -14.20
N CYS A 44 -6.71 0.76 -14.36
CA CYS A 44 -5.29 0.46 -14.07
C CYS A 44 -4.34 1.32 -14.91
N ARG A 45 -4.64 1.52 -16.21
CA ARG A 45 -3.86 2.41 -17.06
C ARG A 45 -3.87 3.85 -16.56
N THR A 46 -5.04 4.34 -16.18
CA THR A 46 -5.21 5.71 -15.70
C THR A 46 -4.45 5.95 -14.40
N ILE A 47 -4.56 5.03 -13.44
CA ILE A 47 -3.93 5.15 -12.14
C ILE A 47 -2.41 4.97 -12.23
N GLY A 48 -1.92 4.00 -13.00
CA GLY A 48 -0.48 3.82 -13.23
C GLY A 48 0.17 5.05 -13.85
N ALA A 49 -0.46 5.66 -14.87
CA ALA A 49 0.03 6.90 -15.46
C ALA A 49 -0.07 8.10 -14.48
N LEU A 50 -1.10 8.13 -13.65
CA LEU A 50 -1.29 9.20 -12.66
C LEU A 50 -0.24 9.13 -11.55
N LEU A 51 0.01 7.94 -11.00
CA LEU A 51 1.07 7.72 -10.02
C LEU A 51 2.45 8.17 -10.57
N ALA A 52 2.76 7.80 -11.81
CA ALA A 52 3.99 8.24 -12.46
C ALA A 52 4.12 9.77 -12.53
N LYS A 53 3.02 10.49 -12.75
CA LYS A 53 3.00 11.97 -12.75
C LYS A 53 3.24 12.54 -11.35
N ILE A 54 2.70 11.90 -10.31
CA ILE A 54 2.97 12.27 -8.92
C ILE A 54 4.46 12.10 -8.62
N HIS A 55 5.04 10.95 -8.93
CA HIS A 55 6.46 10.65 -8.71
C HIS A 55 7.43 11.56 -9.51
N LYS A 56 6.96 12.18 -10.59
CA LYS A 56 7.74 13.17 -11.38
C LYS A 56 7.66 14.59 -10.84
N ILE A 57 6.91 14.85 -9.78
CA ILE A 57 6.88 16.17 -9.14
C ILE A 57 8.28 16.48 -8.62
N LYS A 58 8.81 17.62 -9.04
CA LYS A 58 10.14 18.06 -8.62
C LYS A 58 10.13 18.43 -7.14
N ILE A 59 11.01 17.81 -6.38
CA ILE A 59 11.20 18.06 -4.96
C ILE A 59 12.63 18.53 -4.70
N PRO A 60 12.90 19.22 -3.57
CA PRO A 60 14.25 19.45 -3.11
C PRO A 60 15.01 18.13 -2.94
N ARG A 61 16.34 18.19 -3.03
CA ARG A 61 17.15 16.99 -2.76
C ARG A 61 17.09 16.64 -1.28
N ILE A 62 16.43 15.53 -0.98
CA ILE A 62 16.28 14.98 0.36
C ILE A 62 16.67 13.50 0.34
N SER A 63 16.99 12.97 1.50
CA SER A 63 17.12 11.53 1.75
C SER A 63 15.88 11.07 2.53
N CYS A 64 15.38 9.90 2.19
CA CYS A 64 14.36 9.21 2.95
C CYS A 64 14.99 7.90 3.45
N GLU A 65 14.98 7.70 4.74
CA GLU A 65 15.38 6.41 5.32
C GLU A 65 14.29 5.38 5.06
N ARG A 66 14.73 4.15 4.80
CA ARG A 66 13.82 3.02 4.59
C ARG A 66 13.80 2.22 5.87
N GLU A 67 12.65 2.20 6.51
CA GLU A 67 12.49 1.45 7.75
C GLU A 67 12.45 -0.05 7.46
N LYS A 68 13.13 -0.80 8.32
CA LYS A 68 13.08 -2.27 8.32
C LYS A 68 11.87 -2.72 9.12
N ILE A 69 11.29 -3.82 8.71
CA ILE A 69 10.36 -4.54 9.56
C ILE A 69 11.20 -5.29 10.60
N ASP A 70 11.04 -4.92 11.87
CA ASP A 70 11.74 -5.54 13.02
C ASP A 70 10.71 -5.87 14.10
N VAL A 71 9.93 -6.91 13.83
CA VAL A 71 8.83 -7.36 14.68
C VAL A 71 9.21 -8.67 15.35
N ASP A 72 9.10 -8.72 16.67
CA ASP A 72 9.18 -9.95 17.45
C ASP A 72 7.82 -10.68 17.43
N TRP A 73 7.65 -11.53 16.43
CA TRP A 73 6.41 -12.30 16.23
C TRP A 73 6.15 -13.27 17.37
N ASP A 74 7.20 -13.82 18.00
CA ASP A 74 7.05 -14.72 19.15
C ASP A 74 6.49 -13.98 20.36
N ALA A 75 6.91 -12.74 20.59
CA ALA A 75 6.37 -11.91 21.65
C ALA A 75 4.87 -11.62 21.45
N TYR A 76 4.44 -11.34 20.20
CA TYR A 76 3.02 -11.13 19.90
C TYR A 76 2.19 -12.40 20.02
N ILE A 77 2.71 -13.55 19.59
CA ILE A 77 2.05 -14.85 19.77
C ILE A 77 1.82 -15.13 21.25
N GLY A 78 2.85 -14.97 22.10
CA GLY A 78 2.74 -15.17 23.54
C GLY A 78 1.74 -14.22 24.20
N GLN A 79 1.69 -12.95 23.77
CA GLN A 79 0.70 -12.00 24.27
C GLN A 79 -0.72 -12.35 23.79
N ALA A 80 -0.88 -12.84 22.56
CA ALA A 80 -2.18 -13.25 22.04
C ALA A 80 -2.71 -14.50 22.77
N GLU A 81 -1.86 -15.47 23.06
CA GLU A 81 -2.24 -16.65 23.86
C GLU A 81 -2.80 -16.26 25.24
N ALA A 82 -2.31 -15.17 25.83
CA ALA A 82 -2.74 -14.68 27.14
C ALA A 82 -3.96 -13.75 27.09
N ALA A 83 -4.07 -12.89 26.09
CA ALA A 83 -5.00 -11.76 26.09
C ALA A 83 -6.03 -11.75 24.95
N CYS A 84 -5.78 -12.47 23.84
CA CYS A 84 -6.64 -12.51 22.66
C CYS A 84 -6.58 -13.88 21.97
N PRO A 85 -7.17 -14.93 22.58
CA PRO A 85 -7.12 -16.30 22.03
C PRO A 85 -7.70 -16.42 20.62
N GLU A 86 -8.56 -15.49 20.22
CA GLU A 86 -9.22 -15.45 18.90
C GLU A 86 -8.22 -15.44 17.74
N ILE A 87 -7.05 -14.79 17.91
CA ILE A 87 -6.01 -14.71 16.87
C ILE A 87 -4.79 -15.60 17.15
N ALA A 88 -4.65 -16.12 18.37
CA ALA A 88 -3.41 -16.75 18.84
C ALA A 88 -2.99 -17.97 17.99
N GLU A 89 -3.93 -18.89 17.71
CA GLU A 89 -3.63 -20.11 16.95
C GLU A 89 -3.25 -19.79 15.49
N GLU A 90 -3.91 -18.80 14.89
CA GLU A 90 -3.61 -18.36 13.53
C GLU A 90 -2.24 -17.69 13.43
N LEU A 91 -1.90 -16.84 14.41
CA LEU A 91 -0.56 -16.25 14.50
C LEU A 91 0.52 -17.33 14.63
N LYS A 92 0.31 -18.28 15.55
CA LYS A 92 1.25 -19.37 15.80
C LYS A 92 1.46 -20.25 14.58
N SER A 93 0.38 -20.60 13.89
CA SER A 93 0.43 -21.44 12.68
C SER A 93 1.16 -20.77 11.50
N ASN A 94 1.20 -19.45 11.47
CA ASN A 94 1.82 -18.66 10.39
C ASN A 94 3.17 -18.03 10.81
N ARG A 95 3.72 -18.37 11.97
CA ARG A 95 4.96 -17.82 12.52
C ARG A 95 6.11 -17.79 11.51
N GLU A 96 6.40 -18.94 10.89
CA GLU A 96 7.50 -19.07 9.92
C GLU A 96 7.29 -18.19 8.68
N LEU A 97 6.03 -18.04 8.24
CA LEU A 97 5.68 -17.15 7.14
C LEU A 97 5.99 -15.68 7.47
N PHE A 98 5.72 -15.25 8.70
CA PHE A 98 5.98 -13.87 9.10
C PHE A 98 7.47 -13.56 9.12
N TYR A 99 8.29 -14.44 9.72
CA TYR A 99 9.75 -14.27 9.69
C TYR A 99 10.31 -14.34 8.27
N TYR A 100 9.84 -15.28 7.46
CA TYR A 100 10.21 -15.34 6.04
C TYR A 100 9.91 -14.04 5.30
N GLY A 101 8.69 -13.52 5.44
CA GLY A 101 8.29 -12.27 4.79
C GLY A 101 9.10 -11.07 5.28
N GLN A 102 9.38 -10.99 6.57
CA GLN A 102 10.22 -9.96 7.18
C GLN A 102 11.65 -9.99 6.62
N GLU A 103 12.25 -11.16 6.47
CA GLU A 103 13.57 -11.34 5.88
C GLU A 103 13.57 -10.93 4.39
N GLU A 104 12.58 -11.36 3.60
CA GLU A 104 12.43 -11.00 2.18
C GLU A 104 12.29 -9.47 2.02
N TYR A 105 11.46 -8.82 2.85
CA TYR A 105 11.28 -7.36 2.83
C TYR A 105 12.58 -6.64 3.16
N ASN A 106 13.23 -6.99 4.25
CA ASN A 106 14.46 -6.35 4.70
C ASN A 106 15.61 -6.55 3.71
N ALA A 107 15.70 -7.72 3.07
CA ALA A 107 16.68 -7.97 2.02
C ALA A 107 16.39 -7.13 0.75
N ALA A 108 15.11 -6.90 0.44
CA ALA A 108 14.68 -6.10 -0.71
C ALA A 108 15.06 -4.61 -0.57
N LEU A 109 14.99 -4.05 0.63
CA LEU A 109 15.32 -2.64 0.89
C LEU A 109 16.71 -2.24 0.39
N HIS A 110 17.67 -3.16 0.44
CA HIS A 110 19.05 -2.92 -0.02
C HIS A 110 19.22 -3.04 -1.55
N LYS A 111 18.28 -3.70 -2.23
CA LYS A 111 18.33 -3.98 -3.67
C LYS A 111 17.50 -3.00 -4.49
N VAL A 112 16.42 -2.47 -3.92
CA VAL A 112 15.58 -1.47 -4.59
C VAL A 112 16.37 -0.17 -4.80
N PRO A 113 16.38 0.42 -6.01
CA PRO A 113 17.14 1.63 -6.30
C PRO A 113 16.84 2.77 -5.32
N ALA A 114 17.89 3.47 -4.90
CA ALA A 114 17.74 4.64 -4.04
C ALA A 114 17.17 5.80 -4.87
N ALA A 115 15.90 6.07 -4.68
CA ALA A 115 15.20 7.21 -5.28
C ALA A 115 14.20 7.76 -4.25
N VAL A 116 13.96 9.07 -4.31
CA VAL A 116 13.00 9.74 -3.44
C VAL A 116 12.09 10.62 -4.27
N CYS A 117 10.81 10.52 -4.04
CA CYS A 117 9.78 11.35 -4.66
C CYS A 117 8.66 11.67 -3.66
N ILE A 118 7.66 12.41 -4.09
CA ILE A 118 6.39 12.46 -3.36
C ILE A 118 5.65 11.15 -3.66
N CYS A 119 5.28 10.43 -2.60
CA CYS A 119 4.40 9.28 -2.63
C CYS A 119 3.04 9.66 -2.07
N ASP A 120 1.96 9.09 -2.61
CA ASP A 120 0.60 9.29 -2.11
C ASP A 120 0.39 8.48 -0.83
N GLY A 121 0.92 7.27 -0.79
CA GLY A 121 0.91 6.36 0.35
C GLY A 121 -0.38 5.54 0.53
N ASP A 122 -1.52 5.98 0.00
CA ASP A 122 -2.81 5.28 0.12
C ASP A 122 -3.75 5.51 -1.08
N MET A 123 -3.22 5.56 -2.31
CA MET A 123 -4.03 5.74 -3.54
C MET A 123 -4.75 4.45 -3.95
N ASP A 124 -5.32 3.74 -2.99
CA ASP A 124 -6.17 2.58 -3.20
C ASP A 124 -7.51 2.97 -3.84
N SER A 125 -8.26 1.99 -4.35
CA SER A 125 -9.54 2.24 -5.05
C SER A 125 -10.56 2.99 -4.19
N LYS A 126 -10.52 2.84 -2.86
CA LYS A 126 -11.38 3.54 -1.89
C LYS A 126 -11.12 5.06 -1.85
N ASN A 127 -9.89 5.49 -2.15
CA ASN A 127 -9.42 6.88 -2.10
C ASN A 127 -9.37 7.55 -3.48
N VAL A 128 -9.92 6.89 -4.51
CA VAL A 128 -10.06 7.45 -5.86
C VAL A 128 -11.53 7.45 -6.25
N LEU A 129 -12.16 8.63 -6.21
CA LEU A 129 -13.53 8.82 -6.69
C LEU A 129 -13.54 8.99 -8.21
N TRP A 130 -14.45 8.33 -8.90
CA TRP A 130 -14.63 8.47 -10.34
C TRP A 130 -15.84 9.34 -10.61
N VAL A 131 -15.60 10.43 -11.35
CA VAL A 131 -16.61 11.41 -11.78
C VAL A 131 -16.55 11.48 -13.30
N ASP A 132 -17.61 11.09 -13.99
CA ASP A 132 -17.69 11.05 -15.46
C ASP A 132 -16.45 10.35 -16.09
N GLY A 133 -16.06 9.21 -15.53
CA GLY A 133 -14.91 8.41 -15.98
C GLY A 133 -13.54 9.04 -15.69
N LYS A 134 -13.45 10.07 -14.84
CA LYS A 134 -12.20 10.74 -14.47
C LYS A 134 -11.93 10.57 -12.98
N PRO A 135 -10.69 10.22 -12.59
CA PRO A 135 -10.33 10.06 -11.18
C PRO A 135 -10.30 11.41 -10.44
N ARG A 136 -10.61 11.36 -9.16
CA ARG A 136 -10.41 12.41 -8.17
C ARG A 136 -9.78 11.78 -6.94
N ILE A 137 -8.54 12.13 -6.62
CA ILE A 137 -7.85 11.62 -5.44
C ILE A 137 -8.37 12.39 -4.23
N ILE A 138 -8.73 11.64 -3.20
CA ILE A 138 -9.12 12.14 -1.88
C ILE A 138 -8.18 11.52 -0.85
N ASP A 139 -8.25 12.03 0.39
CA ASP A 139 -7.54 11.46 1.53
C ASP A 139 -6.01 11.40 1.34
N LEU A 140 -5.39 12.57 1.37
CA LEU A 140 -3.94 12.74 1.19
C LEU A 140 -3.17 12.72 2.53
N GLU A 141 -3.72 12.09 3.57
CA GLU A 141 -3.08 12.11 4.90
C GLU A 141 -1.77 11.31 4.94
N CYS A 142 -1.64 10.31 4.05
CA CYS A 142 -0.44 9.49 3.91
C CYS A 142 0.62 10.07 2.95
N LEU A 143 0.37 11.28 2.41
CA LEU A 143 1.28 11.92 1.45
C LEU A 143 2.61 12.25 2.14
N ASP A 144 3.70 11.63 1.68
CA ASP A 144 5.03 11.84 2.24
C ASP A 144 6.12 11.61 1.18
N TYR A 145 7.36 11.77 1.59
CA TYR A 145 8.52 11.41 0.78
C TYR A 145 8.81 9.91 0.89
N GLY A 146 8.84 9.23 -0.23
CA GLY A 146 9.03 7.80 -0.28
C GLY A 146 9.80 7.33 -1.51
N ASN A 147 9.88 6.02 -1.68
CA ASN A 147 10.53 5.40 -2.82
C ASN A 147 9.53 5.08 -3.94
N PRO A 148 9.70 5.64 -5.15
CA PRO A 148 8.75 5.46 -6.25
C PRO A 148 8.58 4.01 -6.70
N TYR A 149 9.62 3.18 -6.59
CA TYR A 149 9.54 1.79 -7.03
C TYR A 149 8.76 0.93 -6.05
N MET A 150 8.89 1.22 -4.75
CA MET A 150 8.15 0.53 -3.70
C MET A 150 6.66 0.84 -3.82
N GLU A 151 6.28 2.13 -3.85
CA GLU A 151 4.88 2.52 -3.99
C GLU A 151 4.26 2.04 -5.31
N MET A 152 4.99 2.20 -6.42
CA MET A 152 4.51 1.70 -7.72
C MET A 152 4.13 0.22 -7.66
N PHE A 153 4.98 -0.61 -7.07
CA PHE A 153 4.75 -2.05 -7.03
C PHE A 153 3.62 -2.43 -6.09
N GLN A 154 3.58 -1.85 -4.88
CA GLN A 154 2.51 -2.06 -3.91
C GLN A 154 1.15 -1.66 -4.50
N LEU A 155 1.09 -0.49 -5.12
CA LEU A 155 -0.15 0.00 -5.71
C LEU A 155 -0.57 -0.82 -6.94
N ALA A 156 0.39 -1.27 -7.77
CA ALA A 156 0.10 -2.16 -8.89
C ALA A 156 -0.52 -3.48 -8.43
N LEU A 157 -0.03 -4.07 -7.34
CA LEU A 157 -0.62 -5.28 -6.73
C LEU A 157 -2.03 -5.00 -6.21
N SER A 158 -2.23 -3.89 -5.47
CA SER A 158 -3.53 -3.50 -4.92
C SER A 158 -4.58 -3.35 -6.04
N TRP A 159 -4.26 -2.61 -7.11
CA TRP A 159 -5.16 -2.42 -8.26
C TRP A 159 -5.31 -3.67 -9.15
N SER A 160 -4.59 -4.73 -8.87
CA SER A 160 -4.66 -6.00 -9.61
C SER A 160 -5.32 -7.14 -8.81
N GLY A 161 -5.84 -6.88 -7.60
CA GLY A 161 -6.60 -7.84 -6.82
C GLY A 161 -5.86 -8.57 -5.71
N ASP A 162 -4.68 -8.11 -5.33
CA ASP A 162 -3.96 -8.64 -4.18
C ASP A 162 -4.81 -8.66 -2.90
N THR A 163 -5.61 -7.62 -2.68
CA THR A 163 -6.55 -7.54 -1.53
C THR A 163 -7.58 -8.67 -1.45
N LEU A 164 -7.85 -9.32 -2.57
CA LEU A 164 -8.77 -10.46 -2.67
C LEU A 164 -8.07 -11.82 -2.77
N CYS A 165 -6.77 -11.87 -2.49
CA CYS A 165 -5.96 -13.08 -2.71
C CYS A 165 -6.12 -13.62 -4.15
N ARG A 166 -6.22 -12.73 -5.12
CA ARG A 166 -6.41 -13.07 -6.54
C ARG A 166 -5.85 -11.97 -7.43
N ILE A 167 -4.60 -12.11 -7.88
CA ILE A 167 -3.99 -11.16 -8.80
C ILE A 167 -4.44 -11.45 -10.24
N ASP A 168 -4.99 -10.43 -10.90
CA ASP A 168 -5.16 -10.42 -12.35
C ASP A 168 -3.88 -9.87 -13.00
N TYR A 169 -3.13 -10.74 -13.63
CA TYR A 169 -1.85 -10.39 -14.27
C TYR A 169 -2.01 -9.45 -15.47
N GLY A 170 -3.16 -9.44 -16.13
CA GLY A 170 -3.47 -8.49 -17.20
C GLY A 170 -3.64 -7.07 -16.68
N LEU A 171 -4.31 -6.91 -15.55
CA LEU A 171 -4.44 -5.63 -14.84
C LEU A 171 -3.09 -5.16 -14.31
N LEU A 172 -2.32 -6.07 -13.67
CA LEU A 172 -0.97 -5.78 -13.17
C LEU A 172 -0.06 -5.26 -14.29
N GLN A 173 0.01 -5.98 -15.40
CA GLN A 173 0.80 -5.58 -16.55
C GLN A 173 0.34 -4.24 -17.15
N THR A 174 -0.97 -4.01 -17.21
CA THR A 174 -1.53 -2.76 -17.73
C THR A 174 -1.13 -1.58 -16.87
N PHE A 175 -1.20 -1.71 -15.55
CA PHE A 175 -0.78 -0.68 -14.60
C PHE A 175 0.72 -0.37 -14.76
N LEU A 176 1.57 -1.38 -14.68
CA LEU A 176 3.02 -1.25 -14.75
C LEU A 176 3.48 -0.67 -16.10
N ASN A 177 2.87 -1.08 -17.20
CA ASN A 177 3.16 -0.52 -18.52
C ASN A 177 2.80 0.97 -18.61
N ALA A 178 1.64 1.35 -18.09
CA ALA A 178 1.21 2.75 -18.09
C ALA A 178 2.12 3.62 -17.21
N TYR A 179 2.51 3.12 -16.05
CA TYR A 179 3.47 3.78 -15.18
C TYR A 179 4.81 3.97 -15.91
N ARG A 180 5.37 2.90 -16.52
CA ARG A 180 6.64 2.95 -17.25
C ARG A 180 6.60 3.93 -18.44
N GLN A 181 5.52 3.94 -19.20
CA GLN A 181 5.35 4.87 -20.33
C GLN A 181 5.38 6.33 -19.89
N GLU A 182 4.78 6.66 -18.77
CA GLU A 182 4.73 8.02 -18.25
C GLU A 182 5.99 8.38 -17.45
N TYR A 183 6.49 7.49 -16.56
CA TYR A 183 7.65 7.74 -15.70
C TYR A 183 8.96 7.78 -16.49
N GLY A 184 9.09 6.90 -17.45
CA GLY A 184 10.31 6.65 -18.24
C GLY A 184 10.93 5.30 -17.93
N ALA A 185 12.02 4.99 -18.62
CA ALA A 185 12.75 3.76 -18.40
C ALA A 185 13.42 3.76 -17.03
N PHE A 186 13.28 2.66 -16.30
CA PHE A 186 13.97 2.44 -15.04
C PHE A 186 14.48 1.00 -14.97
N ARG A 187 15.60 0.81 -14.28
CA ARG A 187 16.14 -0.52 -14.00
C ARG A 187 15.58 -1.01 -12.68
N THR A 188 14.99 -2.17 -12.70
CA THR A 188 14.35 -2.76 -11.53
C THR A 188 14.56 -4.27 -11.58
N GLU A 189 14.94 -4.84 -10.44
CA GLU A 189 14.92 -6.27 -10.23
C GLU A 189 13.58 -6.67 -9.62
N TRP A 190 12.78 -7.46 -10.37
CA TRP A 190 11.48 -7.92 -9.89
C TRP A 190 11.57 -8.74 -8.62
N SER A 191 12.68 -9.49 -8.43
CA SER A 191 12.94 -10.23 -7.20
C SER A 191 13.10 -9.33 -5.97
N ALA A 192 13.66 -8.12 -6.15
CA ALA A 192 13.73 -7.14 -5.09
C ALA A 192 12.35 -6.54 -4.79
N LEU A 193 11.61 -6.12 -5.83
CA LEU A 193 10.26 -5.60 -5.65
C LEU A 193 9.30 -6.63 -5.05
N TYR A 194 9.47 -7.92 -5.37
CA TYR A 194 8.69 -8.97 -4.72
C TYR A 194 8.82 -8.91 -3.18
N GLY A 195 10.02 -8.77 -2.64
CA GLY A 195 10.21 -8.65 -1.19
C GLY A 195 9.44 -7.47 -0.58
N ILE A 196 9.31 -6.36 -1.32
CA ILE A 196 8.55 -5.17 -0.86
C ILE A 196 7.06 -5.47 -0.67
N GLY A 197 6.48 -6.42 -1.38
CA GLY A 197 5.08 -6.82 -1.20
C GLY A 197 4.76 -7.38 0.20
N PHE A 198 5.78 -7.76 0.98
CA PHE A 198 5.60 -8.15 2.39
C PHE A 198 5.40 -6.97 3.36
N SER A 199 5.30 -5.73 2.89
CA SER A 199 4.93 -4.58 3.73
C SER A 199 3.62 -4.76 4.50
N TRP A 200 2.74 -5.67 4.07
CA TRP A 200 1.54 -6.07 4.82
C TRP A 200 1.82 -6.61 6.22
N LEU A 201 3.06 -7.01 6.51
CA LEU A 201 3.48 -7.37 7.86
C LEU A 201 3.44 -6.19 8.84
N GLU A 202 3.67 -4.96 8.37
CA GLU A 202 3.53 -3.75 9.20
C GLU A 202 2.06 -3.51 9.57
N TRP A 203 1.16 -3.65 8.58
CA TRP A 203 -0.28 -3.59 8.82
C TRP A 203 -0.77 -4.70 9.74
N LEU A 204 -0.25 -5.92 9.58
CA LEU A 204 -0.53 -7.03 10.48
C LEU A 204 -0.09 -6.70 11.91
N ALA A 205 1.14 -6.26 12.10
CA ALA A 205 1.67 -5.90 13.43
C ALA A 205 0.84 -4.79 14.09
N TYR A 206 0.44 -3.77 13.35
CA TYR A 206 -0.45 -2.71 13.84
C TYR A 206 -1.80 -3.27 14.31
N ASN A 207 -2.42 -4.14 13.52
CA ASN A 207 -3.73 -4.72 13.89
C ASN A 207 -3.64 -5.75 15.01
N ILE A 208 -2.50 -6.46 15.15
CA ILE A 208 -2.24 -7.28 16.33
C ILE A 208 -2.21 -6.42 17.60
N LYS A 209 -1.54 -5.26 17.58
CA LYS A 209 -1.52 -4.33 18.72
C LYS A 209 -2.92 -3.84 19.07
N ARG A 210 -3.75 -3.53 18.06
CA ARG A 210 -5.17 -3.16 18.29
C ARG A 210 -5.95 -4.31 18.92
N ALA A 211 -5.82 -5.52 18.37
CA ALA A 211 -6.48 -6.72 18.91
C ALA A 211 -6.07 -7.03 20.36
N LEU A 212 -4.81 -6.73 20.71
CA LEU A 212 -4.29 -6.88 22.07
C LEU A 212 -4.68 -5.72 23.01
N GLY A 213 -5.35 -4.67 22.51
CA GLY A 213 -5.70 -3.51 23.32
C GLY A 213 -4.55 -2.53 23.58
N LEU A 214 -3.43 -2.65 22.86
CA LEU A 214 -2.25 -1.81 23.03
C LEU A 214 -2.38 -0.47 22.26
N GLU A 215 -3.03 -0.49 21.10
CA GLU A 215 -3.22 0.67 20.23
C GLU A 215 -4.68 0.78 19.78
N CYS A 216 -5.62 0.87 20.73
CA CYS A 216 -7.03 1.12 20.45
C CYS A 216 -7.65 1.97 21.57
N VAL A 217 -8.69 2.75 21.24
CA VAL A 217 -9.37 3.64 22.19
C VAL A 217 -10.67 3.04 22.75
N ASN A 218 -11.19 1.98 22.12
CA ASN A 218 -12.43 1.33 22.50
C ASN A 218 -12.51 -0.12 21.99
N GLU A 219 -13.55 -0.84 22.44
CA GLU A 219 -13.75 -2.25 22.04
C GLU A 219 -14.09 -2.41 20.55
N GLU A 220 -14.71 -1.43 19.90
CA GLU A 220 -15.01 -1.49 18.47
C GLU A 220 -13.74 -1.50 17.64
N GLU A 221 -12.75 -0.67 17.99
CA GLU A 221 -11.43 -0.68 17.35
C GLU A 221 -10.67 -1.96 17.63
N ARG A 222 -10.78 -2.53 18.85
CA ARG A 222 -10.18 -3.83 19.16
C ARG A 222 -10.74 -4.92 18.28
N GLN A 223 -12.06 -4.99 18.14
CA GLN A 223 -12.73 -5.95 17.26
C GLN A 223 -12.39 -5.73 15.79
N LEU A 224 -12.18 -4.49 15.36
CA LEU A 224 -11.67 -4.19 14.02
C LEU A 224 -10.25 -4.76 13.85
N GLY A 225 -9.38 -4.60 14.85
CA GLY A 225 -8.04 -5.19 14.85
C GLY A 225 -8.08 -6.71 14.66
N ILE A 226 -8.93 -7.41 15.41
CA ILE A 226 -9.11 -8.88 15.29
C ILE A 226 -9.52 -9.26 13.86
N ARG A 227 -10.54 -8.60 13.29
CA ARG A 227 -10.97 -8.86 11.91
C ARG A 227 -9.85 -8.63 10.90
N GLN A 228 -9.11 -7.53 11.05
CA GLN A 228 -8.00 -7.21 10.15
C GLN A 228 -6.84 -8.20 10.24
N VAL A 229 -6.58 -8.81 11.40
CA VAL A 229 -5.61 -9.91 11.52
C VAL A 229 -6.07 -11.10 10.67
N HIS A 230 -7.33 -11.54 10.82
CA HIS A 230 -7.89 -12.65 10.04
C HIS A 230 -7.92 -12.39 8.52
N GLU A 231 -8.07 -11.14 8.09
CA GLU A 231 -8.05 -10.76 6.67
C GLU A 231 -6.63 -10.66 6.10
N THR A 232 -5.67 -10.21 6.92
CA THR A 232 -4.29 -9.94 6.47
C THR A 232 -3.45 -11.21 6.34
N ILE A 233 -3.58 -12.15 7.27
CA ILE A 233 -2.77 -13.39 7.26
C ILE A 233 -2.98 -14.21 5.98
N PRO A 234 -4.21 -14.51 5.54
CA PRO A 234 -4.44 -15.21 4.26
C PRO A 234 -3.84 -14.48 3.05
N ARG A 235 -3.86 -13.15 3.07
CA ARG A 235 -3.28 -12.31 2.02
C ARG A 235 -1.76 -12.46 1.95
N ILE A 236 -1.05 -12.42 3.08
CA ILE A 236 0.39 -12.66 3.15
C ILE A 236 0.71 -14.08 2.69
N ALA A 237 -0.07 -15.08 3.11
CA ALA A 237 0.11 -16.47 2.72
C ALA A 237 -0.10 -16.67 1.20
N TYR A 238 -1.15 -16.07 0.64
CA TYR A 238 -1.39 -16.07 -0.79
C TYR A 238 -0.22 -15.45 -1.55
N TYR A 239 0.22 -14.26 -1.13
CA TYR A 239 1.33 -13.56 -1.77
C TYR A 239 2.62 -14.39 -1.77
N ALA A 240 2.95 -15.03 -0.66
CA ALA A 240 4.09 -15.94 -0.58
C ALA A 240 3.96 -17.15 -1.53
N ALA A 241 2.76 -17.71 -1.62
CA ALA A 241 2.50 -18.89 -2.46
C ALA A 241 2.65 -18.63 -3.96
N ILE A 242 2.33 -17.42 -4.42
CA ILE A 242 2.40 -17.05 -5.86
C ILE A 242 3.78 -16.56 -6.31
N LYS A 243 4.82 -16.57 -5.46
CA LYS A 243 6.16 -16.02 -5.76
C LYS A 243 6.65 -16.37 -7.15
N LYS A 244 6.68 -17.66 -7.45
CA LYS A 244 7.22 -18.15 -8.72
C LYS A 244 6.41 -17.66 -9.89
N GLU A 245 5.09 -17.80 -9.83
CA GLU A 245 4.17 -17.41 -10.90
C GLU A 245 4.24 -15.91 -11.18
N LEU A 246 4.24 -15.09 -10.12
CA LEU A 246 4.34 -13.63 -10.20
C LEU A 246 5.66 -13.20 -10.85
N LEU A 247 6.80 -13.76 -10.41
CA LEU A 247 8.11 -13.42 -10.95
C LEU A 247 8.28 -13.87 -12.41
N ASP A 248 7.80 -15.07 -12.76
CA ASP A 248 7.83 -15.57 -14.13
C ASP A 248 7.00 -14.67 -15.07
N HIS A 249 5.83 -14.22 -14.59
CA HIS A 249 4.97 -13.30 -15.35
C HIS A 249 5.64 -11.92 -15.54
N LEU A 250 6.19 -11.33 -14.48
CA LEU A 250 6.86 -10.04 -14.54
C LEU A 250 8.10 -10.08 -15.44
N ALA A 251 8.90 -11.14 -15.38
CA ALA A 251 10.07 -11.31 -16.23
C ALA A 251 9.72 -11.43 -17.72
N SER A 252 8.61 -12.12 -18.03
CA SER A 252 8.15 -12.31 -19.41
C SER A 252 7.49 -11.07 -20.01
N ALA A 253 6.68 -10.39 -19.20
CA ALA A 253 5.88 -9.25 -19.65
C ALA A 253 6.65 -7.92 -19.66
N MET A 254 7.66 -7.80 -18.81
CA MET A 254 8.43 -6.57 -18.61
C MET A 254 9.92 -6.90 -18.43
N PRO A 255 10.62 -7.32 -19.48
CA PRO A 255 12.04 -7.61 -19.36
C PRO A 255 12.82 -6.37 -18.89
N PRO A 256 13.90 -6.55 -18.12
CA PRO A 256 14.75 -5.45 -17.70
C PRO A 256 15.24 -4.67 -18.92
N VAL A 257 15.34 -3.36 -18.79
CA VAL A 257 15.93 -2.50 -19.83
C VAL A 257 17.44 -2.69 -19.74
N GLU A 258 18.07 -3.18 -20.81
CA GLU A 258 19.51 -3.31 -20.96
C GLU A 258 20.26 -1.96 -20.85
#